data_e692370920d72d64fd3c6c1de4211b0d
#
_entry.id   e692370920d72d64fd3c6c1de4211b0d
#
_cell.length_a   1.000
_cell.length_b   1.000
_cell.length_c   1.000
_cell.angle_alpha   90.00
_cell.angle_beta   90.00
_cell.angle_gamma   90.00
#
_symmetry.space_group_name_H-M   'P 1'
#
loop_
_entity.id
_entity.type
_entity.pdbx_description
1 polymer ?
#
loop_
_entity_poly.entity_id
_entity_poly.type
_entity_poly.pdbx_seq_one_letter_code
_entity_poly.pdbx_strand_id
1 'polypeptide(L)'
;MIAPLIASLLLGLQNQAPLDSATITRVLGQLRTSDSVVCALAGQALTNYGGWWGWSHSDPGMPMPRPMPTPMPMPGGGGGGVHVDFHERNHDLDPAVLRAFRAVVRDENRCIRNIAVRLLGGHGGSGTYDLFLSLLRDSRSDLRESGALGLGELEDSRAISPLSDALGGDASPQVRATAAWALGEIEEKVAIDALARALGDRAPEVRRTAAWALGAIEDQRAVRPLSGALNDAVLDVRLAAVWALGEIEDASAVPLLVIATKDREPRVRQAAAWALGEIESGQGVGPLEALVRDPVVDVRKTAIWALGEIEDGSGVAPAATALKDADPEVRVLAAWALGEIEGDAAVEPLVAALKDSDIDVRATAAWALGEIESPRARDGLTAAQRDEAGSVRHAATWALRQIDDEDDPHVRVHVRPRVKVKP
;
A
#
# COMPACT_ATOMS: atom_id res chain seq x y z
N MET A 1 0.12 -1.13 36.28
CA MET A 1 -0.41 0.23 36.58
C MET A 1 -0.39 1.17 35.36
N ILE A 2 0.19 0.79 34.22
CA ILE A 2 0.33 1.62 33.00
C ILE A 2 -0.90 1.53 32.09
N ALA A 3 -1.57 0.36 32.03
CA ALA A 3 -2.77 0.16 31.22
C ALA A 3 -3.93 1.16 31.47
N PRO A 4 -4.27 1.54 32.72
CA PRO A 4 -5.32 2.54 32.96
C PRO A 4 -4.94 3.94 32.54
N LEU A 5 -3.65 4.25 32.41
CA LEU A 5 -3.17 5.56 31.98
C LEU A 5 -3.19 5.74 30.45
N ILE A 6 -2.79 4.69 29.74
CA ILE A 6 -2.98 4.63 28.28
C ILE A 6 -4.48 4.65 27.97
N ALA A 7 -5.29 3.93 28.74
CA ALA A 7 -6.75 3.99 28.64
C ALA A 7 -7.31 5.38 28.97
N SER A 8 -6.77 6.10 29.96
CA SER A 8 -7.16 7.49 30.28
C SER A 8 -6.73 8.46 29.18
N LEU A 9 -5.56 8.24 28.56
CA LEU A 9 -5.11 9.01 27.42
C LEU A 9 -6.02 8.76 26.20
N LEU A 10 -6.31 7.50 25.90
CA LEU A 10 -7.22 7.07 24.83
C LEU A 10 -8.66 7.56 25.09
N LEU A 11 -9.15 7.50 26.31
CA LEU A 11 -10.47 8.00 26.71
C LEU A 11 -10.53 9.54 26.73
N GLY A 12 -9.46 10.22 27.13
CA GLY A 12 -9.35 11.67 27.01
C GLY A 12 -9.35 12.12 25.54
N LEU A 13 -8.69 11.36 24.68
CA LEU A 13 -8.65 11.57 23.25
C LEU A 13 -10.01 11.26 22.58
N GLN A 14 -10.74 10.23 23.02
CA GLN A 14 -12.08 9.89 22.55
C GLN A 14 -13.16 10.87 23.02
N ASN A 15 -13.00 11.49 24.20
CA ASN A 15 -13.98 12.40 24.80
C ASN A 15 -13.81 13.88 24.42
N GLN A 16 -12.96 14.22 23.44
CA GLN A 16 -12.75 15.60 22.97
C GLN A 16 -12.32 16.62 24.05
N ALA A 17 -11.81 16.16 25.19
CA ALA A 17 -11.23 17.07 26.16
C ALA A 17 -9.89 17.63 25.63
N PRO A 18 -9.68 18.93 25.59
CA PRO A 18 -8.43 19.49 25.12
C PRO A 18 -7.27 19.00 25.99
N LEU A 19 -6.21 18.47 25.34
CA LEU A 19 -4.98 18.07 26.02
C LEU A 19 -4.34 19.31 26.63
N ASP A 20 -4.23 19.37 27.95
CA ASP A 20 -3.47 20.44 28.62
C ASP A 20 -1.98 20.08 28.77
N SER A 21 -1.13 21.09 28.91
CA SER A 21 0.32 20.91 29.03
C SER A 21 0.74 20.13 30.29
N ALA A 22 -0.07 20.16 31.36
CA ALA A 22 0.21 19.41 32.59
C ALA A 22 -0.01 17.92 32.39
N THR A 23 -1.07 17.54 31.69
CA THR A 23 -1.35 16.15 31.32
C THR A 23 -0.25 15.60 30.40
N ILE A 24 0.15 16.36 29.37
CA ILE A 24 1.26 15.99 28.49
C ILE A 24 2.55 15.80 29.27
N THR A 25 2.92 16.73 30.14
CA THR A 25 4.15 16.63 30.95
C THR A 25 4.14 15.40 31.84
N ARG A 26 3.00 15.05 32.43
CA ARG A 26 2.83 13.84 33.25
C ARG A 26 3.01 12.58 32.42
N VAL A 27 2.38 12.50 31.26
CA VAL A 27 2.48 11.36 30.33
C VAL A 27 3.90 11.16 29.85
N LEU A 28 4.56 12.21 29.39
CA LEU A 28 5.97 12.15 28.96
C LEU A 28 6.90 11.71 30.11
N GLY A 29 6.63 12.18 31.34
CA GLY A 29 7.36 11.75 32.53
C GLY A 29 7.21 10.25 32.83
N GLN A 30 6.04 9.69 32.59
CA GLN A 30 5.79 8.26 32.79
C GLN A 30 6.37 7.40 31.66
N LEU A 31 6.37 7.90 30.42
CA LEU A 31 6.97 7.22 29.28
C LEU A 31 8.50 7.09 29.41
N ARG A 32 9.17 7.96 30.17
CA ARG A 32 10.61 7.83 30.44
C ARG A 32 11.01 6.54 31.15
N THR A 33 10.10 5.97 31.93
CA THR A 33 10.32 4.74 32.71
C THR A 33 9.65 3.51 32.12
N SER A 34 8.98 3.66 30.96
CA SER A 34 8.23 2.60 30.28
C SER A 34 9.14 1.78 29.35
N ASP A 35 8.74 0.54 29.07
CA ASP A 35 9.38 -0.26 28.04
C ASP A 35 9.05 0.26 26.63
N SER A 36 9.78 -0.26 25.64
CA SER A 36 9.65 0.16 24.23
C SER A 36 8.26 -0.09 23.62
N VAL A 37 7.55 -1.13 24.11
CA VAL A 37 6.19 -1.49 23.62
C VAL A 37 5.17 -0.46 24.07
N VAL A 38 5.23 -0.07 25.34
CA VAL A 38 4.35 0.96 25.92
C VAL A 38 4.60 2.29 25.22
N CYS A 39 5.86 2.57 24.90
CA CYS A 39 6.23 3.78 24.21
C CYS A 39 5.71 3.83 22.76
N ALA A 40 5.80 2.74 22.03
CA ALA A 40 5.27 2.63 20.68
C ALA A 40 3.73 2.82 20.65
N LEU A 41 3.02 2.18 21.58
CA LEU A 41 1.56 2.34 21.71
C LEU A 41 1.15 3.76 22.08
N ALA A 42 1.91 4.43 22.97
CA ALA A 42 1.67 5.83 23.30
C ALA A 42 1.96 6.76 22.12
N GLY A 43 3.00 6.47 21.35
CA GLY A 43 3.32 7.18 20.11
C GLY A 43 2.17 7.07 19.11
N GLN A 44 1.69 5.86 18.84
CA GLN A 44 0.53 5.63 17.97
C GLN A 44 -0.72 6.37 18.47
N ALA A 45 -1.00 6.31 19.77
CA ALA A 45 -2.18 6.97 20.33
C ALA A 45 -2.13 8.49 20.18
N LEU A 46 -0.95 9.09 20.32
CA LEU A 46 -0.75 10.53 20.21
C LEU A 46 -0.69 11.02 18.75
N THR A 47 -0.14 10.22 17.85
CA THR A 47 -0.07 10.54 16.41
C THR A 47 -1.38 10.28 15.67
N ASN A 48 -2.18 9.29 16.09
CA ASN A 48 -3.52 9.03 15.54
C ASN A 48 -4.54 10.17 15.83
N TYR A 49 -4.15 11.17 16.60
CA TYR A 49 -4.95 12.39 16.77
C TYR A 49 -4.93 13.29 15.53
N GLY A 50 -4.04 13.01 14.58
CA GLY A 50 -3.86 13.80 13.36
C GLY A 50 -3.81 13.05 12.04
N GLY A 51 -3.97 11.71 12.01
CA GLY A 51 -3.87 10.96 10.74
C GLY A 51 -3.36 9.53 10.91
N TRP A 52 -3.85 8.65 10.10
CA TRP A 52 -3.72 7.20 10.17
C TRP A 52 -2.38 6.70 9.59
N TRP A 53 -1.49 6.08 10.43
CA TRP A 53 -0.39 5.24 9.95
C TRP A 53 -0.19 4.03 10.88
N GLY A 54 -0.42 2.82 10.35
CA GLY A 54 -0.22 1.58 11.09
C GLY A 54 1.26 1.21 11.20
N TRP A 55 1.71 0.89 12.42
CA TRP A 55 3.05 0.37 12.70
C TRP A 55 2.96 -1.08 13.16
N SER A 56 3.72 -1.98 12.52
CA SER A 56 4.04 -3.29 13.08
C SER A 56 5.43 -3.25 13.73
N HIS A 57 5.52 -3.91 14.89
CA HIS A 57 6.78 -4.04 15.65
C HIS A 57 7.82 -4.82 14.86
N SER A 58 8.86 -4.19 14.36
CA SER A 58 10.22 -4.67 14.26
C SER A 58 11.18 -3.84 13.41
N ASP A 59 10.73 -2.80 12.67
CA ASP A 59 11.67 -2.00 11.88
C ASP A 59 11.18 -0.55 11.71
N PRO A 60 12.03 0.47 11.92
CA PRO A 60 11.66 1.83 11.61
C PRO A 60 11.65 2.02 10.08
N GLY A 61 10.48 2.20 9.50
CA GLY A 61 10.35 2.92 8.27
C GLY A 61 10.20 2.16 6.98
N MET A 62 9.28 1.19 6.89
CA MET A 62 8.61 0.96 5.60
C MET A 62 7.12 0.72 5.85
N PRO A 63 6.22 1.43 5.15
CA PRO A 63 4.89 0.90 4.95
C PRO A 63 5.05 -0.46 4.27
N MET A 64 4.46 -1.50 4.86
CA MET A 64 4.29 -2.77 4.16
C MET A 64 3.56 -2.46 2.84
N PRO A 65 3.88 -3.15 1.74
CA PRO A 65 3.03 -3.07 0.56
C PRO A 65 1.58 -3.22 1.02
N ARG A 66 0.69 -2.38 0.51
CA ARG A 66 -0.74 -2.44 0.82
C ARG A 66 -1.18 -3.89 0.78
N PRO A 67 -1.93 -4.42 1.76
CA PRO A 67 -2.47 -5.76 1.64
C PRO A 67 -3.19 -5.82 0.29
N MET A 68 -2.91 -6.86 -0.48
CA MET A 68 -3.60 -7.09 -1.75
C MET A 68 -5.10 -6.93 -1.51
N PRO A 69 -5.83 -6.20 -2.36
CA PRO A 69 -7.26 -6.09 -2.22
C PRO A 69 -7.83 -7.50 -2.13
N THR A 70 -8.53 -7.81 -1.05
CA THR A 70 -9.31 -9.02 -0.98
C THR A 70 -10.34 -8.97 -2.11
N PRO A 71 -10.59 -10.06 -2.84
CA PRO A 71 -11.62 -10.11 -3.85
C PRO A 71 -12.90 -9.48 -3.28
N MET A 72 -13.50 -8.54 -4.01
CA MET A 72 -14.67 -7.82 -3.55
C MET A 72 -15.76 -8.80 -3.08
N PRO A 73 -16.41 -8.57 -1.93
CA PRO A 73 -17.57 -9.37 -1.58
C PRO A 73 -18.62 -9.20 -2.67
N MET A 74 -19.12 -10.32 -3.17
CA MET A 74 -20.19 -10.40 -4.14
C MET A 74 -21.36 -9.46 -3.74
N PRO A 75 -21.99 -8.72 -4.66
CA PRO A 75 -23.10 -7.84 -4.34
C PRO A 75 -24.27 -8.66 -3.80
N GLY A 76 -24.51 -8.60 -2.49
CA GLY A 76 -25.57 -9.37 -1.81
C GLY A 76 -25.56 -9.31 -0.30
N GLY A 77 -24.58 -8.71 0.33
CA GLY A 77 -24.52 -8.53 1.80
C GLY A 77 -24.61 -7.05 2.16
N GLY A 78 -25.82 -6.55 2.44
CA GLY A 78 -26.04 -5.19 2.94
C GLY A 78 -25.39 -5.00 4.31
N GLY A 79 -24.16 -4.44 4.33
CA GLY A 79 -23.50 -3.91 5.50
C GLY A 79 -23.14 -2.46 5.19
N GLY A 80 -24.01 -1.52 5.59
CA GLY A 80 -23.76 -0.09 5.48
C GLY A 80 -22.54 0.30 6.31
N GLY A 81 -21.38 0.33 5.68
CA GLY A 81 -20.18 0.96 6.19
C GLY A 81 -20.34 2.46 6.03
N VAL A 82 -20.48 3.17 7.16
CA VAL A 82 -20.41 4.63 7.20
C VAL A 82 -18.99 5.01 6.83
N HIS A 83 -18.79 5.54 5.63
CA HIS A 83 -17.58 6.24 5.23
C HIS A 83 -17.52 7.53 6.07
N VAL A 84 -16.70 7.54 7.09
CA VAL A 84 -16.39 8.76 7.84
C VAL A 84 -15.18 9.40 7.15
N ASP A 85 -15.45 10.48 6.44
CA ASP A 85 -14.44 11.35 5.83
C ASP A 85 -13.64 12.04 6.94
N PHE A 86 -12.38 11.62 7.17
CA PHE A 86 -11.51 12.14 8.23
C PHE A 86 -10.64 13.34 7.79
N HIS A 87 -10.92 13.93 6.62
CA HIS A 87 -10.09 15.01 6.05
C HIS A 87 -10.29 16.40 6.65
N GLU A 88 -11.18 16.60 7.63
CA GLU A 88 -11.37 17.91 8.27
C GLU A 88 -11.34 17.84 9.79
N ARG A 89 -10.14 17.73 10.39
CA ARG A 89 -9.92 18.23 11.77
C ARG A 89 -8.49 18.76 11.92
N ASN A 90 -8.22 19.90 11.35
CA ASN A 90 -7.07 20.71 11.72
C ASN A 90 -7.38 21.36 13.09
N HIS A 91 -7.14 20.62 14.19
CA HIS A 91 -7.18 21.21 15.52
C HIS A 91 -5.77 21.74 15.83
N ASP A 92 -5.60 23.05 15.75
CA ASP A 92 -4.39 23.71 16.24
C ASP A 92 -4.15 23.31 17.69
N LEU A 93 -3.01 22.67 17.95
CA LEU A 93 -2.63 22.33 19.32
C LEU A 93 -2.40 23.60 20.15
N ASP A 94 -2.84 23.56 21.42
CA ASP A 94 -2.58 24.67 22.36
C ASP A 94 -1.08 25.04 22.35
N PRO A 95 -0.74 26.32 22.22
CA PRO A 95 0.64 26.80 22.27
C PRO A 95 1.43 26.34 23.51
N ALA A 96 0.76 26.08 24.63
CA ALA A 96 1.40 25.52 25.82
C ALA A 96 1.79 24.05 25.66
N VAL A 97 0.97 23.29 24.94
CA VAL A 97 1.26 21.89 24.56
C VAL A 97 2.45 21.84 23.60
N LEU A 98 2.47 22.69 22.57
CA LEU A 98 3.59 22.80 21.64
C LEU A 98 4.90 23.17 22.36
N ARG A 99 4.84 24.08 23.36
CA ARG A 99 6.03 24.41 24.19
C ARG A 99 6.52 23.21 25.01
N ALA A 100 5.59 22.39 25.55
CA ALA A 100 5.98 21.19 26.29
C ALA A 100 6.70 20.18 25.40
N PHE A 101 6.25 19.97 24.15
CA PHE A 101 6.95 19.10 23.20
C PHE A 101 8.29 19.68 22.74
N ARG A 102 8.38 21.00 22.49
CA ARG A 102 9.67 21.66 22.18
C ARG A 102 10.71 21.49 23.28
N ALA A 103 10.28 21.40 24.54
CA ALA A 103 11.21 21.21 25.67
C ALA A 103 11.85 19.81 25.70
N VAL A 104 11.24 18.80 25.06
CA VAL A 104 11.68 17.39 25.11
C VAL A 104 12.24 16.86 23.80
N VAL A 105 12.38 17.67 22.74
CA VAL A 105 12.95 17.23 21.43
C VAL A 105 14.42 16.81 21.53
N ARG A 106 15.10 17.14 22.64
CA ARG A 106 16.49 16.77 22.93
C ARG A 106 16.60 15.77 24.08
N ASP A 107 15.49 15.15 24.49
CA ASP A 107 15.45 14.18 25.58
C ASP A 107 16.35 12.96 25.24
N GLU A 108 16.98 12.37 26.25
CA GLU A 108 17.82 11.17 26.06
C GLU A 108 17.00 9.96 25.63
N ASN A 109 15.75 9.89 26.04
CA ASN A 109 14.82 8.84 25.64
C ASN A 109 14.35 9.05 24.21
N ARG A 110 14.75 8.13 23.30
CA ARG A 110 14.42 8.15 21.87
C ARG A 110 12.91 8.24 21.63
N CYS A 111 12.13 7.53 22.42
CA CYS A 111 10.68 7.51 22.24
C CYS A 111 10.05 8.89 22.49
N ILE A 112 10.43 9.54 23.58
CA ILE A 112 9.94 10.89 23.90
C ILE A 112 10.31 11.87 22.81
N ARG A 113 11.57 11.80 22.32
CA ARG A 113 11.99 12.63 21.19
C ARG A 113 11.13 12.40 19.96
N ASN A 114 10.93 11.14 19.56
CA ASN A 114 10.17 10.82 18.36
C ASN A 114 8.71 11.28 18.44
N ILE A 115 8.06 11.12 19.59
CA ILE A 115 6.72 11.62 19.83
C ILE A 115 6.69 13.15 19.68
N ALA A 116 7.64 13.85 20.33
CA ALA A 116 7.71 15.29 20.28
C ALA A 116 7.97 15.82 18.86
N VAL A 117 8.87 15.18 18.13
CA VAL A 117 9.24 15.55 16.76
C VAL A 117 8.07 15.38 15.81
N ARG A 118 7.36 14.24 15.87
CA ARG A 118 6.21 13.97 14.99
C ARG A 118 5.06 14.96 15.26
N LEU A 119 4.71 15.18 16.53
CA LEU A 119 3.66 16.15 16.88
C LEU A 119 4.02 17.60 16.49
N LEU A 120 5.28 17.98 16.65
CA LEU A 120 5.74 19.29 16.19
C LEU A 120 5.83 19.37 14.66
N GLY A 121 6.11 18.29 13.95
CA GLY A 121 6.08 18.25 12.49
C GLY A 121 4.69 18.59 11.96
N GLY A 122 3.67 17.88 12.42
CA GLY A 122 2.30 18.08 11.96
C GLY A 122 1.64 19.41 12.44
N HIS A 123 2.10 19.98 13.58
CA HIS A 123 1.37 21.09 14.24
C HIS A 123 2.25 22.27 14.70
N GLY A 124 3.56 22.23 14.48
CA GLY A 124 4.53 23.06 15.20
C GLY A 124 4.58 24.56 14.87
N GLY A 125 3.98 25.00 13.80
CA GLY A 125 3.95 26.42 13.41
C GLY A 125 5.34 27.05 13.18
N SER A 126 5.42 28.39 13.28
CA SER A 126 6.65 29.14 13.00
C SER A 126 7.82 28.74 13.89
N GLY A 127 9.02 28.66 13.31
CA GLY A 127 10.27 28.29 14.00
C GLY A 127 10.48 26.80 14.23
N THR A 128 9.54 25.92 13.82
CA THR A 128 9.73 24.47 13.92
C THR A 128 10.75 23.95 12.90
N TYR A 129 10.76 24.52 11.70
CA TYR A 129 11.78 24.24 10.70
C TYR A 129 13.21 24.53 11.22
N ASP A 130 13.44 25.72 11.79
CA ASP A 130 14.74 26.10 12.32
C ASP A 130 15.17 25.22 13.51
N LEU A 131 14.21 24.81 14.34
CA LEU A 131 14.44 23.85 15.41
C LEU A 131 14.96 22.52 14.85
N PHE A 132 14.28 21.91 13.89
CA PHE A 132 14.66 20.65 13.31
C PHE A 132 15.96 20.75 12.51
N LEU A 133 16.18 21.85 11.80
CA LEU A 133 17.46 22.12 11.14
C LEU A 133 18.61 22.23 12.15
N SER A 134 18.37 22.79 13.33
CA SER A 134 19.36 22.83 14.41
C SER A 134 19.68 21.45 14.97
N LEU A 135 18.67 20.55 15.04
CA LEU A 135 18.88 19.15 15.44
C LEU A 135 19.66 18.38 14.37
N LEU A 136 19.35 18.57 13.10
CA LEU A 136 20.07 17.91 11.99
C LEU A 136 21.56 18.25 11.96
N ARG A 137 21.97 19.37 12.54
CA ARG A 137 23.35 19.83 12.64
C ARG A 137 24.03 19.54 13.98
N ASP A 138 23.36 18.77 14.86
CA ASP A 138 23.90 18.47 16.19
C ASP A 138 25.08 17.50 16.12
N SER A 139 25.96 17.55 17.10
CA SER A 139 27.08 16.61 17.22
C SER A 139 26.64 15.15 17.46
N ARG A 140 25.54 14.96 18.15
CA ARG A 140 24.93 13.67 18.47
C ARG A 140 24.13 13.13 17.28
N SER A 141 24.44 11.92 16.86
CA SER A 141 23.74 11.28 15.72
C SER A 141 22.24 11.02 15.97
N ASP A 142 21.86 10.71 17.22
CA ASP A 142 20.47 10.49 17.58
C ASP A 142 19.61 11.77 17.52
N LEU A 143 20.22 12.94 17.75
CA LEU A 143 19.57 14.23 17.54
C LEU A 143 19.52 14.61 16.05
N ARG A 144 20.56 14.30 15.28
CA ARG A 144 20.54 14.51 13.82
C ARG A 144 19.47 13.64 13.15
N GLU A 145 19.31 12.38 13.59
CA GLU A 145 18.23 11.50 13.16
C GLU A 145 16.85 12.12 13.46
N SER A 146 16.66 12.64 14.68
CA SER A 146 15.43 13.33 15.06
C SER A 146 15.18 14.61 14.27
N GLY A 147 16.25 15.34 13.90
CA GLY A 147 16.17 16.50 13.02
C GLY A 147 15.73 16.13 11.60
N ALA A 148 16.30 15.06 11.03
CA ALA A 148 15.89 14.55 9.72
C ALA A 148 14.42 14.09 9.73
N LEU A 149 14.01 13.33 10.78
CA LEU A 149 12.63 12.91 10.96
C LEU A 149 11.66 14.11 10.98
N GLY A 150 11.96 15.12 11.78
CA GLY A 150 11.09 16.30 11.91
C GLY A 150 11.00 17.14 10.65
N LEU A 151 12.08 17.21 9.87
CA LEU A 151 12.06 17.90 8.58
C LEU A 151 11.22 17.15 7.53
N GLY A 152 11.18 15.83 7.58
CA GLY A 152 10.27 15.02 6.75
C GLY A 152 8.80 15.23 7.14
N GLU A 153 8.49 15.15 8.43
CA GLU A 153 7.13 15.36 8.94
C GLU A 153 6.57 16.79 8.67
N LEU A 154 7.44 17.77 8.38
CA LEU A 154 7.05 19.12 7.99
C LEU A 154 6.69 19.25 6.51
N GLU A 155 7.12 18.30 5.68
CA GLU A 155 6.94 18.31 4.22
C GLU A 155 7.36 19.66 3.56
N ASP A 156 8.33 20.36 4.17
CA ASP A 156 8.77 21.67 3.72
C ASP A 156 9.91 21.53 2.70
N SER A 157 9.68 21.97 1.47
CA SER A 157 10.66 21.87 0.37
C SER A 157 12.03 22.53 0.67
N ARG A 158 12.09 23.47 1.61
CA ARG A 158 13.37 24.05 2.10
C ARG A 158 14.28 23.02 2.74
N ALA A 159 13.74 21.89 3.20
CA ALA A 159 14.51 20.82 3.82
C ALA A 159 15.25 19.93 2.81
N ILE A 160 14.95 19.99 1.52
CA ILE A 160 15.52 19.10 0.51
C ILE A 160 17.06 19.20 0.47
N SER A 161 17.61 20.42 0.41
CA SER A 161 19.07 20.60 0.36
C SER A 161 19.75 20.07 1.63
N PRO A 162 19.39 20.48 2.87
CA PRO A 162 20.04 19.95 4.06
C PRO A 162 19.82 18.45 4.27
N LEU A 163 18.70 17.87 3.86
CA LEU A 163 18.47 16.44 3.92
C LEU A 163 19.31 15.68 2.88
N SER A 164 19.46 16.23 1.67
CA SER A 164 20.33 15.65 0.64
C SER A 164 21.81 15.64 1.07
N ASP A 165 22.26 16.70 1.75
CA ASP A 165 23.60 16.76 2.32
C ASP A 165 23.79 15.72 3.43
N ALA A 166 22.81 15.57 4.31
CA ALA A 166 22.82 14.56 5.36
C ALA A 166 22.80 13.13 4.78
N LEU A 167 21.98 12.86 3.77
CA LEU A 167 21.92 11.59 3.06
C LEU A 167 23.27 11.23 2.43
N GLY A 168 23.93 12.18 1.80
CA GLY A 168 25.19 11.93 1.11
C GLY A 168 26.42 11.86 2.03
N GLY A 169 26.38 12.49 3.21
CA GLY A 169 27.61 12.73 3.99
C GLY A 169 27.59 12.33 5.45
N ASP A 170 26.44 12.03 6.07
CA ASP A 170 26.41 11.70 7.49
C ASP A 170 27.12 10.38 7.80
N ALA A 171 27.89 10.36 8.89
CA ALA A 171 28.61 9.17 9.33
C ALA A 171 27.66 8.04 9.78
N SER A 172 26.49 8.39 10.36
CA SER A 172 25.49 7.43 10.85
C SER A 172 24.60 6.94 9.72
N PRO A 173 24.51 5.63 9.47
CA PRO A 173 23.58 5.09 8.49
C PRO A 173 22.11 5.35 8.87
N GLN A 174 21.78 5.45 10.16
CA GLN A 174 20.43 5.78 10.63
C GLN A 174 20.03 7.20 10.19
N VAL A 175 20.94 8.18 10.35
CA VAL A 175 20.70 9.55 9.89
C VAL A 175 20.50 9.58 8.36
N ARG A 176 21.38 8.87 7.60
CA ARG A 176 21.22 8.78 6.15
C ARG A 176 19.89 8.13 5.73
N ALA A 177 19.51 7.03 6.38
CA ALA A 177 18.25 6.36 6.08
C ALA A 177 17.03 7.25 6.41
N THR A 178 17.04 7.94 7.56
CA THR A 178 15.96 8.88 7.92
C THR A 178 15.92 10.09 6.99
N ALA A 179 17.07 10.57 6.52
CA ALA A 179 17.12 11.64 5.52
C ALA A 179 16.56 11.19 4.16
N ALA A 180 16.82 9.93 3.74
CA ALA A 180 16.22 9.36 2.55
C ALA A 180 14.70 9.26 2.67
N TRP A 181 14.19 8.77 3.83
CA TRP A 181 12.77 8.73 4.13
C TRP A 181 12.14 10.12 4.07
N ALA A 182 12.75 11.11 4.73
CA ALA A 182 12.25 12.47 4.76
C ALA A 182 12.18 13.12 3.36
N LEU A 183 13.13 12.80 2.47
CA LEU A 183 13.09 13.23 1.07
C LEU A 183 11.95 12.57 0.29
N GLY A 184 11.59 11.32 0.63
CA GLY A 184 10.43 10.63 0.07
C GLY A 184 9.11 11.27 0.51
N GLU A 185 8.96 11.60 1.81
CA GLU A 185 7.76 12.26 2.35
C GLU A 185 7.52 13.67 1.77
N ILE A 186 8.60 14.39 1.42
CA ILE A 186 8.48 15.71 0.77
C ILE A 186 8.03 15.59 -0.70
N GLU A 187 8.14 14.42 -1.31
CA GLU A 187 7.67 14.07 -2.67
C GLU A 187 8.16 15.00 -3.79
N GLU A 188 9.23 15.75 -3.57
CA GLU A 188 9.74 16.70 -4.55
C GLU A 188 10.75 16.06 -5.51
N LYS A 189 10.49 16.18 -6.80
CA LYS A 189 11.28 15.59 -7.90
C LYS A 189 12.76 15.98 -7.91
N VAL A 190 13.13 17.08 -7.25
CA VAL A 190 14.53 17.54 -7.14
C VAL A 190 15.37 16.62 -6.25
N ALA A 191 14.74 15.80 -5.38
CA ALA A 191 15.43 14.84 -4.52
C ALA A 191 15.90 13.56 -5.26
N ILE A 192 15.39 13.26 -6.45
CA ILE A 192 15.64 12.02 -7.19
C ILE A 192 17.15 11.74 -7.35
N ASP A 193 17.95 12.74 -7.73
CA ASP A 193 19.39 12.55 -7.95
C ASP A 193 20.15 12.18 -6.65
N ALA A 194 19.74 12.73 -5.51
CA ALA A 194 20.33 12.39 -4.21
C ALA A 194 19.95 10.97 -3.78
N LEU A 195 18.67 10.61 -3.93
CA LEU A 195 18.14 9.28 -3.63
C LEU A 195 18.72 8.21 -4.56
N ALA A 196 18.87 8.51 -5.86
CA ALA A 196 19.50 7.61 -6.83
C ALA A 196 20.96 7.27 -6.45
N ARG A 197 21.73 8.25 -5.98
CA ARG A 197 23.08 7.98 -5.46
C ARG A 197 23.06 7.11 -4.20
N ALA A 198 22.07 7.29 -3.33
CA ALA A 198 21.93 6.54 -2.09
C ALA A 198 21.56 5.05 -2.30
N LEU A 199 21.07 4.66 -3.49
CA LEU A 199 20.94 3.24 -3.87
C LEU A 199 22.28 2.49 -3.88
N GLY A 200 23.41 3.19 -3.92
CA GLY A 200 24.76 2.64 -3.81
C GLY A 200 25.35 2.71 -2.40
N ASP A 201 24.58 3.07 -1.37
CA ASP A 201 25.10 3.17 0.00
C ASP A 201 25.60 1.81 0.52
N ARG A 202 26.63 1.85 1.37
CA ARG A 202 27.18 0.66 2.02
C ARG A 202 26.19 -0.02 2.98
N ALA A 203 25.30 0.75 3.59
CA ALA A 203 24.30 0.28 4.55
C ALA A 203 23.01 -0.12 3.83
N PRO A 204 22.55 -1.36 3.95
CA PRO A 204 21.37 -1.83 3.23
C PRO A 204 20.08 -1.10 3.64
N GLU A 205 19.98 -0.64 4.88
CA GLU A 205 18.87 0.18 5.34
C GLU A 205 18.75 1.51 4.57
N VAL A 206 19.88 2.12 4.21
CA VAL A 206 19.89 3.35 3.41
C VAL A 206 19.45 3.05 1.97
N ARG A 207 19.99 1.97 1.36
CA ARG A 207 19.59 1.58 -0.01
C ARG A 207 18.11 1.25 -0.10
N ARG A 208 17.59 0.51 0.90
CA ARG A 208 16.17 0.15 0.98
C ARG A 208 15.29 1.40 1.05
N THR A 209 15.60 2.32 1.98
CA THR A 209 14.80 3.53 2.17
C THR A 209 14.91 4.46 0.97
N ALA A 210 16.09 4.55 0.33
CA ALA A 210 16.24 5.31 -0.91
C ALA A 210 15.39 4.75 -2.06
N ALA A 211 15.31 3.41 -2.19
CA ALA A 211 14.45 2.77 -3.17
C ALA A 211 12.96 3.10 -2.91
N TRP A 212 12.51 2.96 -1.66
CA TRP A 212 11.17 3.34 -1.25
C TRP A 212 10.87 4.82 -1.55
N ALA A 213 11.75 5.74 -1.15
CA ALA A 213 11.57 7.17 -1.38
C ALA A 213 11.47 7.55 -2.86
N LEU A 214 12.19 6.83 -3.74
CA LEU A 214 12.08 7.00 -5.18
C LEU A 214 10.70 6.55 -5.71
N GLY A 215 10.10 5.52 -5.13
CA GLY A 215 8.74 5.11 -5.43
C GLY A 215 7.71 6.14 -4.97
N ALA A 216 7.86 6.65 -3.73
CA ALA A 216 6.95 7.65 -3.16
C ALA A 216 6.90 8.97 -3.96
N ILE A 217 7.98 9.32 -4.67
CA ILE A 217 7.99 10.52 -5.54
C ILE A 217 7.22 10.31 -6.86
N GLU A 218 6.89 9.08 -7.23
CA GLU A 218 6.09 8.71 -8.42
C GLU A 218 6.57 9.38 -9.72
N ASP A 219 7.89 9.47 -9.95
CA ASP A 219 8.45 10.10 -11.16
C ASP A 219 9.22 9.09 -12.01
N GLN A 220 8.88 9.01 -13.30
CA GLN A 220 9.52 8.09 -14.26
C GLN A 220 11.07 8.18 -14.31
N ARG A 221 11.67 9.29 -13.89
CA ARG A 221 13.14 9.43 -13.83
C ARG A 221 13.79 8.50 -12.81
N ALA A 222 13.01 7.98 -11.85
CA ALA A 222 13.46 7.03 -10.85
C ALA A 222 13.55 5.58 -11.39
N VAL A 223 12.84 5.24 -12.47
CA VAL A 223 12.82 3.87 -13.03
C VAL A 223 14.23 3.36 -13.35
N ARG A 224 15.03 4.12 -14.08
CA ARG A 224 16.38 3.71 -14.45
C ARG A 224 17.33 3.54 -13.24
N PRO A 225 17.40 4.46 -12.28
CA PRO A 225 18.17 4.28 -11.05
C PRO A 225 17.83 3.01 -10.28
N LEU A 226 16.55 2.63 -10.16
CA LEU A 226 16.08 1.45 -9.43
C LEU A 226 16.56 0.12 -10.01
N SER A 227 16.98 0.08 -11.28
CA SER A 227 17.40 -1.16 -11.95
C SER A 227 18.53 -1.92 -11.24
N GLY A 228 19.48 -1.19 -10.64
CA GLY A 228 20.58 -1.80 -9.87
C GLY A 228 20.10 -2.47 -8.58
N ALA A 229 19.12 -1.87 -7.91
CA ALA A 229 18.58 -2.36 -6.64
C ALA A 229 17.77 -3.67 -6.79
N LEU A 230 17.28 -4.00 -7.98
CA LEU A 230 16.62 -5.29 -8.25
C LEU A 230 17.56 -6.50 -8.10
N ASN A 231 18.88 -6.30 -8.18
CA ASN A 231 19.88 -7.34 -8.01
C ASN A 231 20.63 -7.25 -6.67
N ASP A 232 20.13 -6.46 -5.72
CA ASP A 232 20.78 -6.32 -4.41
C ASP A 232 20.87 -7.66 -3.68
N ALA A 233 21.96 -7.85 -2.93
CA ALA A 233 22.16 -9.06 -2.14
C ALA A 233 21.09 -9.19 -1.02
N VAL A 234 20.59 -8.06 -0.52
CA VAL A 234 19.60 -8.00 0.57
C VAL A 234 18.19 -8.04 0.00
N LEU A 235 17.39 -9.00 0.46
CA LEU A 235 16.02 -9.22 0.02
C LEU A 235 15.16 -7.95 0.12
N ASP A 236 15.23 -7.26 1.25
CA ASP A 236 14.39 -6.09 1.52
C ASP A 236 14.71 -4.90 0.60
N VAL A 237 15.94 -4.79 0.09
CA VAL A 237 16.31 -3.79 -0.92
C VAL A 237 15.66 -4.15 -2.26
N ARG A 238 15.70 -5.44 -2.67
CA ARG A 238 15.03 -5.89 -3.90
C ARG A 238 13.53 -5.68 -3.84
N LEU A 239 12.89 -6.01 -2.71
CA LEU A 239 11.46 -5.79 -2.50
C LEU A 239 11.09 -4.30 -2.60
N ALA A 240 11.89 -3.42 -1.97
CA ALA A 240 11.67 -1.98 -2.05
C ALA A 240 11.79 -1.45 -3.48
N ALA A 241 12.76 -1.95 -4.25
CA ALA A 241 12.93 -1.56 -5.65
C ALA A 241 11.76 -2.01 -6.55
N VAL A 242 11.27 -3.25 -6.35
CA VAL A 242 10.11 -3.76 -7.10
C VAL A 242 8.85 -2.98 -6.75
N TRP A 243 8.62 -2.73 -5.45
CA TRP A 243 7.49 -1.91 -5.01
C TRP A 243 7.55 -0.51 -5.62
N ALA A 244 8.72 0.15 -5.55
CA ALA A 244 8.90 1.49 -6.11
C ALA A 244 8.61 1.56 -7.63
N LEU A 245 8.98 0.51 -8.38
CA LEU A 245 8.67 0.43 -9.81
C LEU A 245 7.17 0.28 -10.09
N GLY A 246 6.43 -0.39 -9.19
CA GLY A 246 4.97 -0.49 -9.26
C GLY A 246 4.29 0.85 -8.99
N GLU A 247 4.68 1.55 -7.89
CA GLU A 247 4.11 2.85 -7.52
C GLU A 247 4.38 3.96 -8.56
N ILE A 248 5.47 3.87 -9.31
CA ILE A 248 5.75 4.82 -10.40
C ILE A 248 4.78 4.65 -11.58
N GLU A 249 4.12 3.51 -11.70
CA GLU A 249 3.11 3.19 -12.74
C GLU A 249 3.57 3.50 -14.19
N ASP A 250 4.87 3.45 -14.47
CA ASP A 250 5.41 3.76 -15.81
C ASP A 250 5.74 2.49 -16.60
N ALA A 251 5.20 2.35 -17.81
CA ALA A 251 5.42 1.19 -18.66
C ALA A 251 6.90 0.90 -18.98
N SER A 252 7.80 1.88 -18.86
CA SER A 252 9.25 1.66 -19.02
C SER A 252 9.85 0.79 -17.91
N ALA A 253 9.12 0.57 -16.79
CA ALA A 253 9.53 -0.34 -15.71
C ALA A 253 9.28 -1.83 -16.05
N VAL A 254 8.36 -2.15 -16.97
CA VAL A 254 8.02 -3.55 -17.32
C VAL A 254 9.24 -4.41 -17.64
N PRO A 255 10.20 -4.00 -18.49
CA PRO A 255 11.39 -4.80 -18.77
C PRO A 255 12.26 -5.11 -17.53
N LEU A 256 12.26 -4.20 -16.54
CA LEU A 256 12.97 -4.39 -15.27
C LEU A 256 12.22 -5.37 -14.37
N LEU A 257 10.90 -5.27 -14.29
CA LEU A 257 10.06 -6.18 -13.51
C LEU A 257 10.11 -7.62 -14.06
N VAL A 258 10.28 -7.81 -15.38
CA VAL A 258 10.55 -9.14 -15.97
C VAL A 258 11.77 -9.84 -15.34
N ILE A 259 12.77 -9.09 -14.88
CA ILE A 259 13.90 -9.67 -14.14
C ILE A 259 13.44 -10.15 -12.78
N ALA A 260 12.66 -9.34 -12.06
CA ALA A 260 12.16 -9.66 -10.74
C ALA A 260 11.15 -10.82 -10.71
N THR A 261 10.41 -11.09 -11.81
CA THR A 261 9.54 -12.29 -11.92
C THR A 261 10.32 -13.60 -11.87
N LYS A 262 11.63 -13.55 -12.02
CA LYS A 262 12.53 -14.73 -11.99
C LYS A 262 13.37 -14.80 -10.72
N ASP A 263 13.10 -13.96 -9.73
CA ASP A 263 13.88 -13.96 -8.48
C ASP A 263 13.73 -15.31 -7.76
N ARG A 264 14.79 -15.72 -7.06
CA ARG A 264 14.80 -16.93 -6.24
C ARG A 264 13.79 -16.88 -5.09
N GLU A 265 13.51 -15.66 -4.56
CA GLU A 265 12.62 -15.45 -3.44
C GLU A 265 11.17 -15.26 -3.93
N PRO A 266 10.23 -16.10 -3.48
CA PRO A 266 8.83 -16.00 -3.90
C PRO A 266 8.20 -14.63 -3.63
N ARG A 267 8.58 -13.98 -2.53
CA ARG A 267 8.09 -12.64 -2.18
C ARG A 267 8.45 -11.59 -3.23
N VAL A 268 9.63 -11.68 -3.85
CA VAL A 268 10.05 -10.76 -4.91
C VAL A 268 9.26 -11.05 -6.19
N ARG A 269 9.05 -12.34 -6.55
CA ARG A 269 8.22 -12.72 -7.71
C ARG A 269 6.76 -12.26 -7.53
N GLN A 270 6.23 -12.41 -6.32
CA GLN A 270 4.90 -11.94 -5.97
C GLN A 270 4.78 -10.41 -6.10
N ALA A 271 5.75 -9.67 -5.53
CA ALA A 271 5.79 -8.22 -5.65
C ALA A 271 5.92 -7.76 -7.12
N ALA A 272 6.70 -8.50 -7.94
CA ALA A 272 6.82 -8.22 -9.37
C ALA A 272 5.51 -8.44 -10.13
N ALA A 273 4.74 -9.48 -9.77
CA ALA A 273 3.43 -9.70 -10.34
C ALA A 273 2.46 -8.57 -9.98
N TRP A 274 2.45 -8.14 -8.71
CA TRP A 274 1.68 -6.99 -8.25
C TRP A 274 2.06 -5.72 -9.02
N ALA A 275 3.35 -5.38 -9.09
CA ALA A 275 3.82 -4.18 -9.79
C ALA A 275 3.47 -4.17 -11.29
N LEU A 276 3.45 -5.35 -11.95
CA LEU A 276 3.00 -5.46 -13.33
C LEU A 276 1.50 -5.19 -13.48
N GLY A 277 0.69 -5.55 -12.46
CA GLY A 277 -0.75 -5.22 -12.40
C GLY A 277 -0.99 -3.73 -12.24
N GLU A 278 -0.29 -3.07 -11.29
CA GLU A 278 -0.41 -1.62 -11.05
C GLU A 278 -0.04 -0.78 -12.29
N ILE A 279 0.94 -1.23 -13.08
CA ILE A 279 1.32 -0.53 -14.32
C ILE A 279 0.26 -0.66 -15.42
N GLU A 280 -0.67 -1.60 -15.32
CA GLU A 280 -1.77 -1.83 -16.29
C GLU A 280 -1.31 -1.90 -17.77
N SER A 281 -0.08 -2.37 -18.02
CA SER A 281 0.46 -2.47 -19.38
C SER A 281 0.31 -3.88 -19.95
N GLY A 282 -0.28 -4.00 -21.14
CA GLY A 282 -0.38 -5.29 -21.85
C GLY A 282 0.96 -6.00 -22.07
N GLN A 283 2.10 -5.29 -21.98
CA GLN A 283 3.44 -5.90 -22.01
C GLN A 283 3.70 -6.78 -20.78
N GLY A 284 2.95 -6.60 -19.69
CA GLY A 284 3.02 -7.39 -18.47
C GLY A 284 2.43 -8.80 -18.59
N VAL A 285 1.54 -9.04 -19.55
CA VAL A 285 0.82 -10.32 -19.68
C VAL A 285 1.77 -11.51 -19.90
N GLY A 286 2.75 -11.38 -20.78
CA GLY A 286 3.69 -12.47 -21.05
C GLY A 286 4.50 -12.91 -19.81
N PRO A 287 5.13 -12.01 -19.06
CA PRO A 287 5.75 -12.32 -17.79
C PRO A 287 4.81 -12.96 -16.75
N LEU A 288 3.58 -12.46 -16.63
CA LEU A 288 2.57 -12.99 -15.72
C LEU A 288 2.10 -14.39 -16.08
N GLU A 289 2.03 -14.75 -17.38
CA GLU A 289 1.71 -16.12 -17.83
C GLU A 289 2.66 -17.17 -17.20
N ALA A 290 3.95 -16.84 -17.06
CA ALA A 290 4.88 -17.74 -16.39
C ALA A 290 4.59 -17.89 -14.90
N LEU A 291 4.19 -16.81 -14.23
CA LEU A 291 3.88 -16.78 -12.78
C LEU A 291 2.54 -17.44 -12.44
N VAL A 292 1.60 -17.53 -13.36
CA VAL A 292 0.36 -18.33 -13.19
C VAL A 292 0.66 -19.80 -12.87
N ARG A 293 1.87 -20.28 -13.22
CA ARG A 293 2.34 -21.66 -12.94
C ARG A 293 3.40 -21.72 -11.85
N ASP A 294 3.57 -20.67 -11.04
CA ASP A 294 4.56 -20.64 -9.97
C ASP A 294 4.28 -21.73 -8.91
N PRO A 295 5.31 -22.37 -8.34
CA PRO A 295 5.13 -23.38 -7.30
C PRO A 295 4.45 -22.82 -6.04
N VAL A 296 4.56 -21.51 -5.77
CA VAL A 296 3.96 -20.84 -4.60
C VAL A 296 2.60 -20.29 -4.95
N VAL A 297 1.58 -20.68 -4.17
CA VAL A 297 0.17 -20.30 -4.39
C VAL A 297 -0.02 -18.79 -4.42
N ASP A 298 0.59 -18.06 -3.48
CA ASP A 298 0.43 -16.61 -3.37
C ASP A 298 1.00 -15.88 -4.60
N VAL A 299 2.07 -16.40 -5.21
CA VAL A 299 2.61 -15.86 -6.47
C VAL A 299 1.60 -16.07 -7.59
N ARG A 300 0.99 -17.28 -7.71
CA ARG A 300 -0.04 -17.56 -8.72
C ARG A 300 -1.26 -16.66 -8.57
N LYS A 301 -1.75 -16.50 -7.32
CA LYS A 301 -2.88 -15.61 -7.02
C LYS A 301 -2.61 -14.18 -7.48
N THR A 302 -1.45 -13.64 -7.12
CA THR A 302 -1.08 -12.27 -7.49
C THR A 302 -0.93 -12.12 -9.00
N ALA A 303 -0.36 -13.12 -9.69
CA ALA A 303 -0.22 -13.11 -11.14
C ALA A 303 -1.59 -13.09 -11.86
N ILE A 304 -2.56 -13.85 -11.34
CA ILE A 304 -3.90 -13.90 -11.90
C ILE A 304 -4.66 -12.59 -11.64
N TRP A 305 -4.55 -12.04 -10.40
CA TRP A 305 -5.09 -10.73 -10.08
C TRP A 305 -4.53 -9.67 -11.03
N ALA A 306 -3.23 -9.63 -11.24
CA ALA A 306 -2.57 -8.69 -12.14
C ALA A 306 -3.04 -8.82 -13.62
N LEU A 307 -3.37 -10.03 -14.06
CA LEU A 307 -3.96 -10.23 -15.39
C LEU A 307 -5.36 -9.59 -15.50
N GLY A 308 -6.15 -9.64 -14.43
CA GLY A 308 -7.45 -8.96 -14.36
C GLY A 308 -7.31 -7.45 -14.39
N GLU A 309 -6.37 -6.87 -13.60
CA GLU A 309 -6.14 -5.42 -13.57
C GLU A 309 -5.63 -4.86 -14.90
N ILE A 310 -4.82 -5.64 -15.65
CA ILE A 310 -4.32 -5.23 -16.97
C ILE A 310 -5.43 -5.17 -18.03
N GLU A 311 -6.52 -5.92 -17.85
CA GLU A 311 -7.68 -5.98 -18.77
C GLU A 311 -7.30 -6.22 -20.25
N ASP A 312 -6.15 -6.82 -20.55
CA ASP A 312 -5.72 -7.11 -21.92
C ASP A 312 -6.22 -8.48 -22.39
N GLY A 313 -6.87 -8.55 -23.54
CA GLY A 313 -7.43 -9.78 -24.11
C GLY A 313 -6.44 -10.94 -24.25
N SER A 314 -5.11 -10.68 -24.33
CA SER A 314 -4.11 -11.73 -24.32
C SER A 314 -3.99 -12.45 -22.96
N GLY A 315 -4.53 -11.87 -21.89
CA GLY A 315 -4.63 -12.45 -20.55
C GLY A 315 -5.67 -13.57 -20.42
N VAL A 316 -6.62 -13.69 -21.34
CA VAL A 316 -7.67 -14.73 -21.29
C VAL A 316 -7.07 -16.12 -21.24
N ALA A 317 -6.10 -16.45 -22.07
CA ALA A 317 -5.53 -17.80 -22.14
C ALA A 317 -4.80 -18.25 -20.86
N PRO A 318 -3.89 -17.43 -20.26
CA PRO A 318 -3.30 -17.77 -18.97
C PRO A 318 -4.32 -17.81 -17.82
N ALA A 319 -5.29 -16.91 -17.75
CA ALA A 319 -6.34 -16.95 -16.73
C ALA A 319 -7.24 -18.18 -16.87
N ALA A 320 -7.63 -18.56 -18.09
CA ALA A 320 -8.38 -19.79 -18.34
C ALA A 320 -7.60 -21.07 -17.96
N THR A 321 -6.27 -21.05 -18.05
CA THR A 321 -5.41 -22.14 -17.56
C THR A 321 -5.53 -22.27 -16.04
N ALA A 322 -5.59 -21.15 -15.32
CA ALA A 322 -5.68 -21.10 -13.86
C ALA A 322 -7.04 -21.56 -13.30
N LEU A 323 -8.12 -21.63 -14.11
CA LEU A 323 -9.36 -22.28 -13.72
C LEU A 323 -9.22 -23.78 -13.41
N LYS A 324 -8.06 -24.38 -13.72
CA LYS A 324 -7.76 -25.78 -13.43
C LYS A 324 -6.75 -25.96 -12.30
N ASP A 325 -6.46 -24.89 -11.56
CA ASP A 325 -5.54 -24.95 -10.43
C ASP A 325 -6.07 -25.88 -9.33
N ALA A 326 -5.14 -26.49 -8.59
CA ALA A 326 -5.50 -27.33 -7.45
C ALA A 326 -6.11 -26.51 -6.30
N ASP A 327 -5.69 -25.27 -6.15
CA ASP A 327 -6.15 -24.35 -5.11
C ASP A 327 -7.45 -23.64 -5.55
N PRO A 328 -8.56 -23.76 -4.79
CA PRO A 328 -9.83 -23.15 -5.15
C PRO A 328 -9.79 -21.62 -5.18
N GLU A 329 -8.97 -20.97 -4.32
CA GLU A 329 -8.86 -19.50 -4.32
C GLU A 329 -8.18 -18.99 -5.61
N VAL A 330 -7.23 -19.77 -6.15
CA VAL A 330 -6.63 -19.50 -7.47
C VAL A 330 -7.69 -19.60 -8.56
N ARG A 331 -8.58 -20.62 -8.53
CA ARG A 331 -9.67 -20.78 -9.51
C ARG A 331 -10.71 -19.67 -9.41
N VAL A 332 -11.05 -19.21 -8.19
CA VAL A 332 -11.94 -18.06 -7.97
C VAL A 332 -11.36 -16.80 -8.60
N LEU A 333 -10.08 -16.49 -8.33
CA LEU A 333 -9.39 -15.33 -8.93
C LEU A 333 -9.32 -15.44 -10.46
N ALA A 334 -9.13 -16.65 -10.99
CA ALA A 334 -9.12 -16.88 -12.44
C ALA A 334 -10.48 -16.59 -13.08
N ALA A 335 -11.57 -17.01 -12.43
CA ALA A 335 -12.92 -16.70 -12.91
C ALA A 335 -13.19 -15.19 -12.85
N TRP A 336 -12.76 -14.50 -11.77
CA TRP A 336 -12.88 -13.05 -11.65
C TRP A 336 -12.06 -12.33 -12.74
N ALA A 337 -10.77 -12.66 -12.91
CA ALA A 337 -9.93 -12.03 -13.93
C ALA A 337 -10.46 -12.18 -15.35
N LEU A 338 -11.08 -13.33 -15.66
CA LEU A 338 -11.74 -13.54 -16.96
C LEU A 338 -12.97 -12.65 -17.15
N GLY A 339 -13.67 -12.29 -16.06
CA GLY A 339 -14.76 -11.32 -16.09
C GLY A 339 -14.27 -9.90 -16.37
N GLU A 340 -13.18 -9.47 -15.69
CA GLU A 340 -12.57 -8.14 -15.88
C GLU A 340 -11.99 -7.96 -17.30
N ILE A 341 -11.38 -9.01 -17.86
CA ILE A 341 -10.83 -8.96 -19.24
C ILE A 341 -11.94 -8.85 -20.32
N GLU A 342 -13.19 -9.20 -20.00
CA GLU A 342 -14.38 -9.03 -20.87
C GLU A 342 -14.25 -9.62 -22.30
N GLY A 343 -13.61 -10.74 -22.48
CA GLY A 343 -13.41 -11.33 -23.80
C GLY A 343 -14.33 -12.50 -24.14
N ASP A 344 -14.93 -12.55 -25.32
CA ASP A 344 -15.73 -13.68 -25.82
C ASP A 344 -14.98 -15.06 -25.72
N ALA A 345 -13.65 -15.03 -25.75
CA ALA A 345 -12.82 -16.22 -25.56
C ALA A 345 -12.87 -16.76 -24.12
N ALA A 346 -13.28 -15.97 -23.13
CA ALA A 346 -13.44 -16.37 -21.75
C ALA A 346 -14.76 -17.15 -21.49
N VAL A 347 -15.75 -17.03 -22.37
CA VAL A 347 -17.09 -17.61 -22.15
C VAL A 347 -17.04 -19.13 -21.96
N GLU A 348 -16.43 -19.87 -22.87
CA GLU A 348 -16.38 -21.33 -22.79
C GLU A 348 -15.66 -21.86 -21.54
N PRO A 349 -14.48 -21.32 -21.17
CA PRO A 349 -13.83 -21.67 -19.90
C PRO A 349 -14.71 -21.39 -18.68
N LEU A 350 -15.39 -20.23 -18.63
CA LEU A 350 -16.27 -19.87 -17.52
C LEU A 350 -17.54 -20.74 -17.46
N VAL A 351 -18.14 -21.08 -18.60
CA VAL A 351 -19.27 -22.04 -18.66
C VAL A 351 -18.85 -23.42 -18.12
N ALA A 352 -17.60 -23.84 -18.38
CA ALA A 352 -17.10 -25.06 -17.78
C ALA A 352 -16.92 -24.92 -16.25
N ALA A 353 -16.47 -23.75 -15.76
CA ALA A 353 -16.28 -23.46 -14.35
C ALA A 353 -17.60 -23.38 -13.55
N LEU A 354 -18.77 -23.19 -14.19
CA LEU A 354 -20.07 -23.34 -13.56
C LEU A 354 -20.32 -24.73 -12.97
N LYS A 355 -19.47 -25.71 -13.30
CA LYS A 355 -19.55 -27.10 -12.79
C LYS A 355 -18.42 -27.42 -11.80
N ASP A 356 -17.68 -26.43 -11.32
CA ASP A 356 -16.62 -26.63 -10.35
C ASP A 356 -17.16 -27.25 -9.06
N SER A 357 -16.31 -28.01 -8.37
CA SER A 357 -16.64 -28.59 -7.07
C SER A 357 -16.80 -27.53 -5.98
N ASP A 358 -16.10 -26.39 -6.10
CA ASP A 358 -16.14 -25.27 -5.17
C ASP A 358 -17.28 -24.30 -5.50
N ILE A 359 -18.02 -23.89 -4.46
CA ILE A 359 -19.21 -23.04 -4.60
C ILE A 359 -18.81 -21.63 -5.06
N ASP A 360 -17.71 -21.10 -4.53
CA ASP A 360 -17.27 -19.74 -4.82
C ASP A 360 -16.74 -19.63 -6.25
N VAL A 361 -16.10 -20.69 -6.76
CA VAL A 361 -15.70 -20.77 -8.17
C VAL A 361 -16.93 -20.73 -9.07
N ARG A 362 -17.97 -21.55 -8.78
CA ARG A 362 -19.21 -21.56 -9.58
C ARG A 362 -19.92 -20.21 -9.55
N ALA A 363 -20.01 -19.60 -8.38
CA ALA A 363 -20.67 -18.29 -8.20
C ALA A 363 -19.92 -17.17 -8.92
N THR A 364 -18.57 -17.13 -8.82
CA THR A 364 -17.74 -16.14 -9.51
C THR A 364 -17.77 -16.35 -11.02
N ALA A 365 -17.76 -17.58 -11.50
CA ALA A 365 -17.92 -17.89 -12.93
C ALA A 365 -19.26 -17.40 -13.49
N ALA A 366 -20.36 -17.56 -12.72
CA ALA A 366 -21.68 -17.05 -13.12
C ALA A 366 -21.69 -15.52 -13.16
N TRP A 367 -21.08 -14.85 -12.18
CA TRP A 367 -20.91 -13.39 -12.17
C TRP A 367 -20.09 -12.92 -13.38
N ALA A 368 -18.91 -13.50 -13.61
CA ALA A 368 -18.02 -13.14 -14.72
C ALA A 368 -18.71 -13.29 -16.10
N LEU A 369 -19.55 -14.30 -16.27
CA LEU A 369 -20.36 -14.46 -17.49
C LEU A 369 -21.40 -13.35 -17.65
N GLY A 370 -21.87 -12.75 -16.55
CA GLY A 370 -22.75 -11.59 -16.55
C GLY A 370 -22.02 -10.31 -16.96
N GLU A 371 -20.75 -10.11 -16.50
CA GLU A 371 -19.93 -8.96 -16.91
C GLU A 371 -19.58 -9.00 -18.41
N ILE A 372 -19.35 -10.21 -18.94
CA ILE A 372 -19.04 -10.41 -20.38
C ILE A 372 -20.29 -10.19 -21.26
N GLU A 373 -21.51 -10.30 -20.70
CA GLU A 373 -22.79 -10.08 -21.38
C GLU A 373 -22.98 -10.92 -22.67
N SER A 374 -22.20 -12.00 -22.86
CA SER A 374 -22.26 -12.80 -24.09
C SER A 374 -23.48 -13.73 -24.13
N PRO A 375 -24.34 -13.68 -25.18
CA PRO A 375 -25.47 -14.60 -25.35
C PRO A 375 -25.06 -16.09 -25.36
N ARG A 376 -23.81 -16.40 -25.65
CA ARG A 376 -23.28 -17.78 -25.64
C ARG A 376 -23.27 -18.40 -24.23
N ALA A 377 -23.37 -17.60 -23.17
CA ALA A 377 -23.44 -18.07 -21.80
C ALA A 377 -24.83 -18.53 -21.34
N ARG A 378 -25.91 -18.20 -22.08
CA ARG A 378 -27.31 -18.39 -21.67
C ARG A 378 -27.64 -19.82 -21.22
N ASP A 379 -27.23 -20.82 -21.97
CA ASP A 379 -27.54 -22.21 -21.64
C ASP A 379 -26.84 -22.66 -20.34
N GLY A 380 -25.60 -22.29 -20.18
CA GLY A 380 -24.80 -22.54 -18.94
C GLY A 380 -25.42 -21.88 -17.73
N LEU A 381 -25.76 -20.59 -17.83
CA LEU A 381 -26.38 -19.81 -16.75
C LEU A 381 -27.77 -20.29 -16.41
N THR A 382 -28.59 -20.71 -17.42
CA THR A 382 -29.91 -21.30 -17.19
C THR A 382 -29.80 -22.61 -16.40
N ALA A 383 -28.78 -23.42 -16.67
CA ALA A 383 -28.51 -24.61 -15.87
C ALA A 383 -28.07 -24.24 -14.43
N ALA A 384 -27.23 -23.22 -14.26
CA ALA A 384 -26.74 -22.75 -12.97
C ALA A 384 -27.85 -22.13 -12.09
N GLN A 385 -28.97 -21.67 -12.64
CA GLN A 385 -30.14 -21.27 -11.86
C GLN A 385 -30.76 -22.41 -11.03
N ARG A 386 -30.38 -23.67 -11.30
CA ARG A 386 -30.82 -24.85 -10.55
C ARG A 386 -29.73 -25.40 -9.62
N ASP A 387 -28.62 -24.66 -9.42
CA ASP A 387 -27.54 -25.08 -8.52
C ASP A 387 -28.05 -25.27 -7.09
N GLU A 388 -27.45 -26.17 -6.34
CA GLU A 388 -27.75 -26.39 -4.93
C GLU A 388 -27.44 -25.16 -4.04
N ALA A 389 -26.43 -24.39 -4.38
CA ALA A 389 -26.01 -23.19 -3.64
C ALA A 389 -26.82 -21.96 -4.06
N GLY A 390 -27.32 -21.23 -3.06
CA GLY A 390 -28.12 -20.02 -3.28
C GLY A 390 -27.32 -18.89 -3.93
N SER A 391 -26.05 -18.74 -3.61
CA SER A 391 -25.14 -17.76 -4.21
C SER A 391 -24.99 -17.95 -5.72
N VAL A 392 -24.82 -19.21 -6.16
CA VAL A 392 -24.70 -19.55 -7.59
C VAL A 392 -26.00 -19.25 -8.33
N ARG A 393 -27.16 -19.66 -7.77
CA ARG A 393 -28.47 -19.35 -8.38
C ARG A 393 -28.71 -17.85 -8.51
N HIS A 394 -28.30 -17.08 -7.49
CA HIS A 394 -28.46 -15.62 -7.51
C HIS A 394 -27.55 -14.97 -8.58
N ALA A 395 -26.26 -15.34 -8.62
CA ALA A 395 -25.32 -14.86 -9.62
C ALA A 395 -25.76 -15.20 -11.05
N ALA A 396 -26.19 -16.44 -11.29
CA ALA A 396 -26.71 -16.86 -12.60
C ALA A 396 -27.98 -16.10 -13.03
N THR A 397 -28.88 -15.81 -12.08
CA THR A 397 -30.09 -15.04 -12.37
C THR A 397 -29.77 -13.59 -12.69
N TRP A 398 -28.81 -13.00 -11.97
CA TRP A 398 -28.33 -11.66 -12.25
C TRP A 398 -27.65 -11.59 -13.64
N ALA A 399 -26.72 -12.52 -13.92
CA ALA A 399 -26.00 -12.58 -15.21
C ALA A 399 -26.96 -12.71 -16.42
N LEU A 400 -28.03 -13.54 -16.30
CA LEU A 400 -29.03 -13.66 -17.38
C LEU A 400 -29.75 -12.34 -17.61
N ARG A 401 -30.01 -11.54 -16.59
CA ARG A 401 -30.62 -10.21 -16.76
C ARG A 401 -29.70 -9.26 -17.51
N GLN A 402 -28.39 -9.25 -17.20
CA GLN A 402 -27.41 -8.42 -17.92
C GLN A 402 -27.43 -8.75 -19.41
N ILE A 403 -27.40 -10.04 -19.75
CA ILE A 403 -27.47 -10.50 -21.16
C ILE A 403 -28.84 -10.15 -21.83
N ASP A 404 -29.95 -10.17 -21.10
CA ASP A 404 -31.28 -9.87 -21.63
C ASP A 404 -31.51 -8.36 -21.81
N ASP A 405 -30.95 -7.51 -20.92
CA ASP A 405 -31.04 -6.05 -20.99
C ASP A 405 -30.27 -5.48 -22.20
N GLU A 406 -29.19 -6.13 -22.65
CA GLU A 406 -28.46 -5.75 -23.85
C GLU A 406 -29.28 -5.98 -25.15
N ASP A 407 -30.16 -6.99 -25.17
CA ASP A 407 -31.04 -7.30 -26.31
C ASP A 407 -32.27 -6.35 -26.39
N ASP A 408 -32.54 -5.49 -25.38
CA ASP A 408 -33.63 -4.52 -25.40
C ASP A 408 -33.16 -3.13 -25.91
N PRO A 409 -33.52 -2.73 -27.15
CA PRO A 409 -33.08 -1.44 -27.71
C PRO A 409 -33.66 -0.20 -26.99
N HIS A 410 -34.55 -0.37 -26.01
CA HIS A 410 -35.19 0.71 -25.27
C HIS A 410 -34.54 1.02 -23.92
N VAL A 411 -33.55 0.24 -23.46
CA VAL A 411 -32.88 0.39 -22.14
C VAL A 411 -31.40 0.74 -22.28
N ARG A 412 -31.02 1.55 -23.27
CA ARG A 412 -29.63 2.08 -23.33
C ARG A 412 -29.47 3.27 -22.42
N VAL A 413 -29.32 3.06 -21.13
CA VAL A 413 -28.67 4.01 -20.20
C VAL A 413 -27.49 3.30 -19.55
N HIS A 414 -26.37 3.32 -20.26
CA HIS A 414 -25.08 2.89 -19.69
C HIS A 414 -24.66 3.93 -18.64
N VAL A 415 -25.03 3.72 -17.41
CA VAL A 415 -24.36 4.31 -16.26
C VAL A 415 -23.35 3.27 -15.77
N ARG A 416 -22.16 3.25 -16.37
CA ARG A 416 -20.99 2.60 -15.75
C ARG A 416 -20.50 3.54 -14.64
N PRO A 417 -20.65 3.23 -13.37
CA PRO A 417 -19.86 3.91 -12.36
C PRO A 417 -18.44 3.36 -12.46
N ARG A 418 -17.56 4.03 -13.19
CA ARG A 418 -16.11 3.92 -12.94
C ARG A 418 -15.87 4.49 -11.56
N VAL A 419 -16.08 3.70 -10.54
CA VAL A 419 -15.54 4.00 -9.24
C VAL A 419 -14.07 3.58 -9.28
N LYS A 420 -13.19 4.49 -9.72
CA LYS A 420 -11.79 4.45 -9.31
C LYS A 420 -11.78 4.69 -7.82
N VAL A 421 -11.89 3.63 -7.04
CA VAL A 421 -11.52 3.67 -5.63
C VAL A 421 -9.99 3.64 -5.62
N LYS A 422 -9.36 4.83 -5.66
CA LYS A 422 -8.01 4.95 -5.12
C LYS A 422 -8.14 4.68 -3.62
N PRO A 423 -7.42 3.66 -3.10
CA PRO A 423 -7.39 3.38 -1.68
C PRO A 423 -6.68 4.47 -0.89
#